data_eb53fbe05eabcf269865736fd1e258a4
#
_entry.id   eb53fbe05eabcf269865736fd1e258a4
#
_cell.length_a   1.000
_cell.length_b   1.000
_cell.length_c   1.000
_cell.angle_alpha   90.00
_cell.angle_beta   90.00
_cell.angle_gamma   90.00
#
_symmetry.space_group_name_H-M   'P 1'
#
loop_
_entity.id
_entity.type
_entity.pdbx_description
1 polymer ?
#
loop_
_entity_poly.entity_id
_entity_poly.type
_entity_poly.pdbx_seq_one_letter_code
_entity_poly.pdbx_strand_id
1 'polypeptide(L)'
;SNIDPVAGFQFDLTLDPSIASLVSAEATDRTSGFNISIGGNTILGFSLTGATIVPGDGPILTLSLAGNAGGNTELCLENIVLSNPSGQAMVSDDYCGVYTVQDGPSASVQIIHNSADPTVDVYVDGGLAIEGFEYRAATPVLTLPTSFTVGIAPAGGGVIAEFPFELEEGGSYVVVATGLLGNDDTPFGLAATGTTFGSSAGDLVGLEVYHGSTDAPAVDIWAGDAPLLTDFSYGDFSGFVEVPAADYTLGVAPAGGDWIAAFTAPLSGLGGGSAVVFASGFLSGDDPAFGLYAALNDGTVLGLPALVQDCADVWGGDAVVDCNGDCDGDALVDCAGVCGGDAVVDCNGQCDGSSVVDACGECDGSETDPDNCFDTNTIWIEWNEAGNLDVNMYNEDAVAGFQFNLTNVNLSGAAGGSAVDAGFTVSTAGTTGLGFSFAGG
;
A
#
# COMPACT_ATOMS: atom_id res chain seq x y z
N SER A 1 -49.01 -30.62 6.53
CA SER A 1 -50.02 -31.50 7.21
C SER A 1 -50.01 -32.88 6.58
N ASN A 2 -50.30 -33.92 7.38
CA ASN A 2 -50.49 -35.27 6.89
C ASN A 2 -51.92 -35.73 7.18
N ILE A 3 -52.52 -36.45 6.23
CA ILE A 3 -53.89 -37.02 6.36
C ILE A 3 -53.85 -38.44 6.82
N ASP A 4 -52.74 -39.15 6.60
CA ASP A 4 -52.50 -40.54 7.03
C ASP A 4 -51.35 -40.58 8.04
N PRO A 5 -51.30 -41.58 8.95
CA PRO A 5 -50.19 -41.75 9.90
C PRO A 5 -48.87 -41.99 9.18
N VAL A 6 -47.80 -41.28 9.62
CA VAL A 6 -46.43 -41.46 9.11
C VAL A 6 -45.62 -42.25 10.13
N ALA A 7 -44.99 -43.35 9.70
CA ALA A 7 -44.18 -44.24 10.54
C ALA A 7 -42.67 -43.96 10.43
N GLY A 8 -42.26 -43.31 9.35
CA GLY A 8 -40.89 -42.88 9.15
C GLY A 8 -40.78 -41.81 8.07
N PHE A 9 -39.74 -41.05 8.14
CA PHE A 9 -39.41 -40.03 7.15
C PHE A 9 -37.91 -39.90 6.93
N GLN A 10 -37.53 -39.50 5.72
CA GLN A 10 -36.19 -39.09 5.35
C GLN A 10 -36.30 -37.94 4.38
N PHE A 11 -35.39 -37.02 4.45
CA PHE A 11 -35.19 -35.97 3.43
C PHE A 11 -33.76 -35.42 3.49
N ASP A 12 -33.34 -34.81 2.39
CA ASP A 12 -32.09 -34.07 2.30
C ASP A 12 -32.38 -32.58 2.49
N LEU A 13 -31.56 -31.93 3.30
CA LEU A 13 -31.56 -30.47 3.45
C LEU A 13 -30.49 -29.87 2.56
N THR A 14 -30.90 -29.15 1.52
CA THR A 14 -30.00 -28.44 0.63
C THR A 14 -30.00 -26.95 0.99
N LEU A 15 -28.81 -26.40 1.17
CA LEU A 15 -28.58 -24.99 1.47
C LEU A 15 -27.18 -24.60 0.97
N ASP A 16 -26.90 -23.28 0.86
CA ASP A 16 -25.56 -22.79 0.55
C ASP A 16 -24.64 -22.90 1.79
N PRO A 17 -23.62 -23.77 1.76
CA PRO A 17 -22.75 -23.98 2.92
C PRO A 17 -21.86 -22.77 3.25
N SER A 18 -21.74 -21.80 2.33
CA SER A 18 -21.03 -20.53 2.61
C SER A 18 -21.88 -19.59 3.46
N ILE A 19 -23.21 -19.74 3.42
CA ILE A 19 -24.17 -18.90 4.16
C ILE A 19 -24.61 -19.56 5.47
N ALA A 20 -24.92 -20.87 5.45
CA ALA A 20 -25.37 -21.59 6.65
C ALA A 20 -25.00 -23.09 6.58
N SER A 21 -25.00 -23.74 7.73
CA SER A 21 -24.79 -25.20 7.85
C SER A 21 -25.74 -25.79 8.90
N LEU A 22 -26.13 -27.05 8.67
CA LEU A 22 -26.97 -27.79 9.61
C LEU A 22 -26.14 -28.23 10.83
N VAL A 23 -26.59 -27.88 12.03
CA VAL A 23 -25.95 -28.23 13.31
C VAL A 23 -26.65 -29.39 13.98
N SER A 24 -27.98 -29.33 14.13
CA SER A 24 -28.76 -30.35 14.79
C SER A 24 -30.19 -30.45 14.25
N ALA A 25 -30.82 -31.60 14.49
CA ALA A 25 -32.24 -31.81 14.28
C ALA A 25 -32.81 -32.47 15.53
N GLU A 26 -33.88 -31.89 16.07
CA GLU A 26 -34.52 -32.38 17.30
C GLU A 26 -35.98 -32.75 17.04
N ALA A 27 -36.45 -33.76 17.75
CA ALA A 27 -37.85 -34.19 17.72
C ALA A 27 -38.74 -33.11 18.38
N THR A 28 -39.97 -33.00 17.88
CA THR A 28 -41.02 -32.21 18.49
C THR A 28 -42.02 -33.12 19.25
N ASP A 29 -43.05 -32.50 19.84
CA ASP A 29 -44.12 -33.29 20.49
C ASP A 29 -44.75 -34.30 19.54
N ARG A 30 -44.86 -33.98 18.23
CA ARG A 30 -45.44 -34.89 17.21
C ARG A 30 -44.54 -36.08 16.87
N THR A 31 -43.24 -35.95 17.13
CA THR A 31 -42.23 -37.00 16.87
C THR A 31 -41.50 -37.45 18.13
N SER A 32 -42.09 -37.23 19.32
CA SER A 32 -41.49 -37.57 20.63
C SER A 32 -41.12 -39.01 20.81
N GLY A 33 -41.73 -39.93 20.02
CA GLY A 33 -41.40 -41.38 19.98
C GLY A 33 -40.47 -41.79 18.85
N PHE A 34 -39.86 -40.84 18.13
CA PHE A 34 -38.96 -41.08 17.01
C PHE A 34 -37.49 -40.93 17.42
N ASN A 35 -36.63 -41.70 16.80
CA ASN A 35 -35.19 -41.48 16.78
C ASN A 35 -34.89 -40.63 15.58
N ILE A 36 -34.25 -39.48 15.83
CA ILE A 36 -33.80 -38.55 14.79
C ILE A 36 -32.29 -38.74 14.60
N SER A 37 -31.86 -38.89 13.36
CA SER A 37 -30.47 -39.09 12.98
C SER A 37 -30.10 -38.16 11.82
N ILE A 38 -28.89 -37.62 11.85
CA ILE A 38 -28.31 -36.75 10.79
C ILE A 38 -27.10 -37.47 10.23
N GLY A 39 -27.01 -37.54 8.90
CA GLY A 39 -25.87 -38.06 8.16
C GLY A 39 -25.49 -37.08 7.05
N GLY A 40 -24.54 -36.13 7.34
CA GLY A 40 -24.34 -34.99 6.46
C GLY A 40 -25.58 -34.11 6.42
N ASN A 41 -26.14 -33.87 5.22
CA ASN A 41 -27.37 -33.11 5.05
C ASN A 41 -28.66 -33.98 5.02
N THR A 42 -28.54 -35.28 5.16
CA THR A 42 -29.70 -36.18 5.21
C THR A 42 -30.21 -36.31 6.63
N ILE A 43 -31.51 -36.11 6.83
CA ILE A 43 -32.20 -36.22 8.09
C ILE A 43 -33.15 -37.44 8.00
N LEU A 44 -33.04 -38.36 8.97
CA LEU A 44 -33.84 -39.58 9.06
C LEU A 44 -34.57 -39.59 10.39
N GLY A 45 -35.88 -39.85 10.35
CA GLY A 45 -36.71 -40.03 11.52
C GLY A 45 -37.46 -41.37 11.47
N PHE A 46 -37.29 -42.22 12.50
CA PHE A 46 -37.96 -43.51 12.58
C PHE A 46 -38.25 -43.90 14.03
N SER A 47 -39.21 -44.76 14.22
CA SER A 47 -39.56 -45.25 15.55
C SER A 47 -39.28 -46.78 15.67
N LEU A 48 -38.51 -47.17 16.71
CA LEU A 48 -38.27 -48.56 17.06
C LEU A 48 -39.44 -49.17 17.89
N THR A 49 -40.28 -48.31 18.44
CA THR A 49 -41.43 -48.71 19.30
C THR A 49 -42.76 -48.74 18.55
N GLY A 50 -42.73 -48.38 17.25
CA GLY A 50 -43.94 -48.35 16.42
C GLY A 50 -44.76 -47.03 16.62
N ALA A 51 -44.16 -45.98 17.18
CA ALA A 51 -44.82 -44.67 17.24
C ALA A 51 -45.02 -44.13 15.81
N THR A 52 -46.07 -43.37 15.61
CA THR A 52 -46.43 -42.73 14.33
C THR A 52 -46.70 -41.25 14.53
N ILE A 53 -46.42 -40.46 13.50
CA ILE A 53 -46.90 -39.08 13.43
C ILE A 53 -48.38 -39.15 13.06
N VAL A 54 -49.24 -38.80 13.99
CA VAL A 54 -50.68 -38.82 13.76
C VAL A 54 -51.10 -37.79 12.72
N PRO A 55 -52.25 -38.01 12.01
CA PRO A 55 -52.78 -37.00 11.09
C PRO A 55 -52.97 -35.65 11.75
N GLY A 56 -52.61 -34.60 11.01
CA GLY A 56 -52.66 -33.23 11.52
C GLY A 56 -51.60 -32.32 10.88
N ASP A 57 -51.43 -31.15 11.44
CA ASP A 57 -50.46 -30.13 11.07
C ASP A 57 -49.54 -29.76 12.26
N GLY A 58 -48.50 -28.99 11.99
CA GLY A 58 -47.52 -28.55 12.96
C GLY A 58 -46.12 -29.18 12.77
N PRO A 59 -45.12 -28.65 13.49
CA PRO A 59 -43.74 -29.03 13.31
C PRO A 59 -43.51 -30.51 13.70
N ILE A 60 -42.72 -31.19 12.87
CA ILE A 60 -42.25 -32.57 13.14
C ILE A 60 -40.78 -32.59 13.55
N LEU A 61 -39.98 -31.54 13.21
CA LEU A 61 -38.61 -31.36 13.61
C LEU A 61 -38.32 -29.87 13.88
N THR A 62 -37.39 -29.62 14.78
CA THR A 62 -36.70 -28.35 14.91
C THR A 62 -35.26 -28.54 14.37
N LEU A 63 -34.89 -27.75 13.39
CA LEU A 63 -33.53 -27.75 12.84
C LEU A 63 -32.78 -26.53 13.40
N SER A 64 -31.55 -26.77 13.90
CA SER A 64 -30.64 -25.72 14.27
C SER A 64 -29.61 -25.52 13.16
N LEU A 65 -29.48 -24.31 12.69
CA LEU A 65 -28.51 -23.90 11.68
C LEU A 65 -27.49 -22.95 12.30
N ALA A 66 -26.20 -23.10 11.92
CA ALA A 66 -25.20 -22.09 12.15
C ALA A 66 -25.12 -21.19 10.92
N GLY A 67 -25.17 -19.88 11.13
CA GLY A 67 -24.88 -18.88 10.09
C GLY A 67 -23.36 -18.78 9.93
N ASN A 68 -22.88 -18.95 8.70
CA ASN A 68 -21.46 -18.82 8.36
C ASN A 68 -21.14 -17.44 7.80
N ALA A 69 -22.11 -16.81 7.12
CA ALA A 69 -22.07 -15.45 6.64
C ALA A 69 -23.49 -14.90 6.50
N GLY A 70 -23.66 -13.58 6.57
CA GLY A 70 -24.94 -12.95 6.26
C GLY A 70 -25.26 -13.07 4.77
N GLY A 71 -26.54 -13.18 4.49
CA GLY A 71 -27.03 -13.31 3.11
C GLY A 71 -28.31 -14.10 2.99
N ASN A 72 -28.73 -14.33 1.76
CA ASN A 72 -29.89 -15.16 1.45
C ASN A 72 -29.44 -16.53 0.96
N THR A 73 -29.95 -17.58 1.56
CA THR A 73 -29.83 -18.94 1.05
C THR A 73 -31.19 -19.49 0.69
N GLU A 74 -31.26 -20.24 -0.41
CA GLU A 74 -32.40 -21.09 -0.68
C GLU A 74 -32.21 -22.36 0.16
N LEU A 75 -33.20 -22.67 0.98
CA LEU A 75 -33.23 -23.86 1.82
C LEU A 75 -34.29 -24.81 1.27
N CYS A 76 -33.86 -25.96 0.79
CA CYS A 76 -34.76 -26.96 0.19
C CYS A 76 -34.78 -28.22 1.02
N LEU A 77 -35.98 -28.80 1.12
CA LEU A 77 -36.19 -30.20 1.55
C LEU A 77 -36.40 -31.00 0.28
N GLU A 78 -35.45 -31.86 -0.05
CA GLU A 78 -35.44 -32.65 -1.27
C GLU A 78 -35.38 -34.15 -0.97
N ASN A 79 -35.66 -34.98 -1.97
CA ASN A 79 -35.63 -36.43 -1.85
C ASN A 79 -36.48 -36.94 -0.67
N ILE A 80 -37.64 -36.32 -0.47
CA ILE A 80 -38.51 -36.61 0.67
C ILE A 80 -39.11 -38.01 0.51
N VAL A 81 -38.86 -38.87 1.50
CA VAL A 81 -39.43 -40.20 1.60
C VAL A 81 -40.24 -40.28 2.89
N LEU A 82 -41.53 -40.50 2.76
CA LEU A 82 -42.44 -40.78 3.89
C LEU A 82 -42.94 -42.21 3.77
N SER A 83 -43.11 -42.89 4.92
CA SER A 83 -43.67 -44.23 4.96
C SER A 83 -44.84 -44.33 5.93
N ASN A 84 -45.86 -45.06 5.53
CA ASN A 84 -46.99 -45.37 6.40
C ASN A 84 -46.64 -46.55 7.37
N PRO A 85 -47.51 -46.88 8.34
CA PRO A 85 -47.27 -48.00 9.28
C PRO A 85 -47.17 -49.35 8.61
N SER A 86 -47.59 -49.54 7.37
CA SER A 86 -47.46 -50.77 6.59
C SER A 86 -46.17 -50.82 5.77
N GLY A 87 -45.29 -49.79 5.91
CA GLY A 87 -44.00 -49.67 5.18
C GLY A 87 -44.17 -49.28 3.71
N GLN A 88 -45.32 -48.74 3.31
CA GLN A 88 -45.56 -48.26 1.97
C GLN A 88 -45.19 -46.78 1.87
N ALA A 89 -44.57 -46.40 0.72
CA ALA A 89 -44.23 -45.01 0.45
C ALA A 89 -45.50 -44.15 0.32
N MET A 90 -45.44 -42.96 0.89
CA MET A 90 -46.44 -41.91 0.78
C MET A 90 -45.96 -40.85 -0.20
N VAL A 91 -46.89 -40.18 -0.87
CA VAL A 91 -46.55 -39.09 -1.80
C VAL A 91 -46.20 -37.85 -1.01
N SER A 92 -45.13 -37.21 -1.39
CA SER A 92 -44.65 -35.90 -0.86
C SER A 92 -44.01 -35.12 -1.99
N ASP A 93 -44.12 -33.84 -1.91
CA ASP A 93 -43.43 -32.89 -2.83
C ASP A 93 -42.24 -32.25 -2.13
N ASP A 94 -41.21 -31.98 -2.87
CA ASP A 94 -40.07 -31.19 -2.38
C ASP A 94 -40.52 -29.74 -2.08
N TYR A 95 -39.85 -29.11 -1.15
CA TYR A 95 -40.15 -27.74 -0.71
C TYR A 95 -38.89 -26.90 -0.63
N CYS A 96 -38.93 -25.71 -1.22
CA CYS A 96 -37.86 -24.71 -1.08
C CYS A 96 -38.40 -23.38 -0.54
N GLY A 97 -37.60 -22.73 0.25
CA GLY A 97 -37.86 -21.40 0.78
C GLY A 97 -36.57 -20.57 0.84
N VAL A 98 -36.70 -19.26 0.69
CA VAL A 98 -35.56 -18.35 0.87
C VAL A 98 -35.47 -17.94 2.33
N TYR A 99 -34.28 -18.12 2.88
CA TYR A 99 -33.95 -17.71 4.25
C TYR A 99 -32.89 -16.65 4.22
N THR A 100 -33.08 -15.62 5.06
CA THR A 100 -32.06 -14.59 5.29
C THR A 100 -31.33 -14.91 6.57
N VAL A 101 -30.02 -15.12 6.45
CA VAL A 101 -29.11 -15.16 7.59
C VAL A 101 -28.61 -13.74 7.79
N GLN A 102 -28.80 -13.18 8.98
CA GLN A 102 -28.25 -11.87 9.33
C GLN A 102 -26.79 -12.09 9.75
N ASP A 103 -25.91 -11.17 9.33
CA ASP A 103 -24.58 -11.12 9.91
C ASP A 103 -24.71 -10.97 11.42
N GLY A 104 -23.99 -11.77 12.17
CA GLY A 104 -23.86 -11.58 13.61
C GLY A 104 -23.21 -10.23 13.91
N PRO A 105 -23.22 -9.78 15.17
CA PRO A 105 -22.52 -8.57 15.58
C PRO A 105 -21.04 -8.69 15.17
N SER A 106 -20.55 -7.67 14.47
CA SER A 106 -19.21 -7.67 13.91
C SER A 106 -18.49 -6.34 14.11
N ALA A 107 -17.18 -6.36 14.04
CA ALA A 107 -16.30 -5.22 14.13
C ALA A 107 -15.26 -5.24 13.00
N SER A 108 -14.72 -4.07 12.66
CA SER A 108 -13.63 -3.92 11.70
C SER A 108 -12.30 -4.02 12.43
N VAL A 109 -11.40 -4.90 11.99
CA VAL A 109 -10.13 -5.15 12.67
C VAL A 109 -8.98 -5.19 11.67
N GLN A 110 -7.92 -4.44 11.93
CA GLN A 110 -6.63 -4.59 11.24
C GLN A 110 -5.62 -5.20 12.19
N ILE A 111 -4.86 -6.20 11.73
CA ILE A 111 -3.85 -6.89 12.54
C ILE A 111 -2.48 -6.55 11.97
N ILE A 112 -1.53 -6.18 12.83
CA ILE A 112 -0.15 -5.84 12.47
C ILE A 112 0.80 -6.74 13.25
N HIS A 113 1.77 -7.34 12.56
CA HIS A 113 2.82 -8.13 13.21
C HIS A 113 4.06 -7.27 13.43
N ASN A 114 4.25 -6.78 14.65
CA ASN A 114 5.39 -5.96 15.08
C ASN A 114 6.25 -6.63 16.16
N SER A 115 6.23 -7.95 16.28
CA SER A 115 7.17 -8.72 17.08
C SER A 115 8.27 -9.28 16.18
N ALA A 116 9.54 -9.00 16.49
CA ALA A 116 10.67 -9.21 15.59
C ALA A 116 10.91 -10.69 15.23
N ASP A 117 10.52 -11.63 16.10
CA ASP A 117 10.72 -13.07 15.92
C ASP A 117 9.70 -13.84 16.79
N PRO A 118 9.11 -14.93 16.32
CA PRO A 118 9.21 -15.54 14.98
C PRO A 118 8.11 -15.07 14.00
N THR A 119 8.21 -15.49 12.72
CA THR A 119 7.04 -15.58 11.82
C THR A 119 5.99 -16.47 12.46
N VAL A 120 4.72 -16.07 12.42
CA VAL A 120 3.65 -16.75 13.15
C VAL A 120 2.51 -17.23 12.24
N ASP A 121 1.83 -18.29 12.67
CA ASP A 121 0.53 -18.67 12.18
C ASP A 121 -0.52 -18.12 13.15
N VAL A 122 -1.58 -17.50 12.60
CA VAL A 122 -2.68 -16.93 13.38
C VAL A 122 -3.92 -17.79 13.25
N TYR A 123 -4.47 -18.16 14.37
CA TYR A 123 -5.72 -18.94 14.47
C TYR A 123 -6.83 -18.07 15.03
N VAL A 124 -8.04 -18.24 14.52
CA VAL A 124 -9.25 -17.63 15.07
C VAL A 124 -10.21 -18.77 15.46
N ASP A 125 -10.62 -18.80 16.72
CA ASP A 125 -11.46 -19.84 17.30
C ASP A 125 -10.97 -21.28 16.99
N GLY A 126 -9.64 -21.45 16.98
CA GLY A 126 -8.97 -22.72 16.69
C GLY A 126 -8.83 -23.06 15.21
N GLY A 127 -9.39 -22.29 14.29
CA GLY A 127 -9.19 -22.39 12.84
C GLY A 127 -7.99 -21.59 12.39
N LEU A 128 -7.12 -22.14 11.50
CA LEU A 128 -6.01 -21.40 10.89
C LEU A 128 -6.58 -20.29 9.99
N ALA A 129 -6.30 -19.03 10.34
CA ALA A 129 -6.78 -17.84 9.63
C ALA A 129 -5.69 -17.20 8.75
N ILE A 130 -4.44 -17.14 9.24
CA ILE A 130 -3.30 -16.61 8.51
C ILE A 130 -2.13 -17.56 8.71
N GLU A 131 -1.55 -18.05 7.62
CA GLU A 131 -0.35 -18.89 7.60
C GLU A 131 0.88 -18.02 7.29
N GLY A 132 1.94 -18.18 8.08
CA GLY A 132 3.22 -17.51 7.81
C GLY A 132 3.16 -15.99 7.87
N PHE A 133 2.47 -15.42 8.87
CA PHE A 133 2.40 -13.97 9.04
C PHE A 133 3.75 -13.41 9.46
N GLU A 134 4.39 -12.67 8.55
CA GLU A 134 5.75 -12.19 8.69
C GLU A 134 5.83 -10.92 9.55
N TYR A 135 6.99 -10.69 10.14
CA TYR A 135 7.32 -9.44 10.81
C TYR A 135 7.15 -8.22 9.88
N ARG A 136 6.58 -7.13 10.41
CA ARG A 136 6.23 -5.92 9.64
C ARG A 136 5.18 -6.15 8.54
N ALA A 137 4.38 -7.20 8.66
CA ALA A 137 3.22 -7.40 7.82
C ALA A 137 1.94 -6.91 8.51
N ALA A 138 0.93 -6.57 7.71
CA ALA A 138 -0.40 -6.21 8.18
C ALA A 138 -1.47 -6.93 7.36
N THR A 139 -2.63 -7.16 7.97
CA THR A 139 -3.82 -7.59 7.22
C THR A 139 -4.50 -6.39 6.56
N PRO A 140 -5.28 -6.58 5.50
CA PRO A 140 -6.33 -5.61 5.20
C PRO A 140 -7.26 -5.48 6.40
N VAL A 141 -8.10 -4.45 6.39
CA VAL A 141 -9.18 -4.33 7.38
C VAL A 141 -10.15 -5.50 7.19
N LEU A 142 -10.28 -6.33 8.21
CA LEU A 142 -11.12 -7.54 8.24
C LEU A 142 -12.43 -7.23 8.97
N THR A 143 -13.51 -7.90 8.58
CA THR A 143 -14.74 -7.94 9.38
C THR A 143 -14.72 -9.23 10.21
N LEU A 144 -14.62 -9.09 11.52
CA LEU A 144 -14.58 -10.22 12.47
C LEU A 144 -15.80 -10.19 13.39
N PRO A 145 -16.24 -11.35 13.95
CA PRO A 145 -17.22 -11.37 15.02
C PRO A 145 -16.80 -10.49 16.19
N THR A 146 -17.73 -10.02 17.01
CA THR A 146 -17.41 -9.21 18.20
C THR A 146 -16.78 -10.01 19.34
N SER A 147 -16.94 -11.33 19.35
CA SER A 147 -16.34 -12.24 20.36
C SER A 147 -15.61 -13.35 19.64
N PHE A 148 -14.32 -13.47 19.86
CA PHE A 148 -13.46 -14.52 19.29
C PHE A 148 -12.16 -14.67 20.08
N THR A 149 -11.45 -15.78 19.85
CA THR A 149 -10.14 -16.03 20.45
C THR A 149 -9.07 -16.10 19.36
N VAL A 150 -8.02 -15.30 19.51
CA VAL A 150 -6.83 -15.37 18.64
C VAL A 150 -5.81 -16.31 19.27
N GLY A 151 -5.47 -17.39 18.54
CA GLY A 151 -4.35 -18.26 18.87
C GLY A 151 -3.12 -17.91 18.03
N ILE A 152 -1.97 -17.85 18.66
CA ILE A 152 -0.68 -17.57 17.99
C ILE A 152 0.20 -18.82 18.10
N ALA A 153 0.77 -19.21 16.97
CA ALA A 153 1.75 -20.30 16.85
C ALA A 153 2.98 -19.83 16.07
N PRO A 154 4.20 -20.28 16.39
CA PRO A 154 5.31 -20.17 15.44
C PRO A 154 4.96 -20.88 14.15
N ALA A 155 5.37 -20.36 12.99
CA ALA A 155 5.03 -20.90 11.67
C ALA A 155 5.28 -22.42 11.59
N GLY A 156 4.23 -23.20 11.28
CA GLY A 156 4.24 -24.66 11.26
C GLY A 156 4.30 -25.33 12.63
N GLY A 157 4.14 -24.59 13.72
CA GLY A 157 4.14 -25.07 15.11
C GLY A 157 2.73 -25.23 15.69
N GLY A 158 2.66 -25.50 16.99
CA GLY A 158 1.40 -25.51 17.75
C GLY A 158 1.15 -24.14 18.39
N VAL A 159 -0.12 -23.85 18.70
CA VAL A 159 -0.54 -22.63 19.42
C VAL A 159 0.18 -22.55 20.76
N ILE A 160 0.86 -21.45 21.02
CA ILE A 160 1.63 -21.17 22.22
C ILE A 160 0.99 -20.11 23.13
N ALA A 161 0.10 -19.27 22.57
CA ALA A 161 -0.64 -18.24 23.30
C ALA A 161 -2.05 -18.07 22.71
N GLU A 162 -3.01 -17.76 23.59
CA GLU A 162 -4.39 -17.48 23.21
C GLU A 162 -4.84 -16.16 23.83
N PHE A 163 -5.54 -15.34 23.06
CA PHE A 163 -6.00 -14.02 23.44
C PHE A 163 -7.49 -13.89 23.13
N PRO A 164 -8.38 -13.84 24.13
CA PRO A 164 -9.79 -13.60 23.91
C PRO A 164 -10.05 -12.11 23.62
N PHE A 165 -10.92 -11.85 22.66
CA PHE A 165 -11.39 -10.53 22.28
C PHE A 165 -12.89 -10.41 22.46
N GLU A 166 -13.31 -9.29 23.06
CA GLU A 166 -14.69 -8.83 23.15
C GLU A 166 -14.75 -7.40 22.60
N LEU A 167 -15.30 -7.24 21.40
CA LEU A 167 -15.35 -5.99 20.67
C LEU A 167 -16.76 -5.43 20.65
N GLU A 168 -16.91 -4.12 20.48
CA GLU A 168 -18.21 -3.49 20.30
C GLU A 168 -18.72 -3.68 18.87
N GLU A 169 -20.01 -3.91 18.70
CA GLU A 169 -20.66 -4.02 17.38
C GLU A 169 -20.47 -2.73 16.57
N GLY A 170 -20.00 -2.88 15.33
CA GLY A 170 -19.70 -1.76 14.43
C GLY A 170 -18.43 -0.99 14.81
N GLY A 171 -17.72 -1.40 15.87
CA GLY A 171 -16.44 -0.81 16.27
C GLY A 171 -15.34 -1.05 15.24
N SER A 172 -14.28 -0.24 15.30
CA SER A 172 -13.07 -0.37 14.48
C SER A 172 -11.86 -0.46 15.41
N TYR A 173 -10.95 -1.40 15.13
CA TYR A 173 -9.84 -1.72 16.02
C TYR A 173 -8.56 -2.00 15.26
N VAL A 174 -7.43 -1.60 15.86
CA VAL A 174 -6.09 -2.05 15.47
C VAL A 174 -5.59 -3.00 16.54
N VAL A 175 -5.05 -4.15 16.12
CA VAL A 175 -4.40 -5.14 16.97
C VAL A 175 -2.95 -5.29 16.52
N VAL A 176 -2.00 -5.10 17.42
CA VAL A 176 -0.57 -5.21 17.13
C VAL A 176 0.02 -6.36 17.93
N ALA A 177 0.59 -7.36 17.26
CA ALA A 177 1.45 -8.34 17.90
C ALA A 177 2.79 -7.65 18.19
N THR A 178 3.18 -7.61 19.45
CA THR A 178 4.29 -6.79 19.96
C THR A 178 5.09 -7.54 21.03
N GLY A 179 6.21 -6.97 21.44
CA GLY A 179 7.11 -7.58 22.40
C GLY A 179 7.98 -8.66 21.79
N LEU A 180 8.66 -9.41 22.63
CA LEU A 180 9.64 -10.43 22.25
C LEU A 180 9.33 -11.75 22.95
N LEU A 181 9.36 -12.84 22.21
CA LEU A 181 9.14 -14.17 22.77
C LEU A 181 10.29 -14.53 23.73
N GLY A 182 9.92 -14.86 24.98
CA GLY A 182 10.89 -15.23 26.02
C GLY A 182 11.64 -14.06 26.66
N ASN A 183 11.23 -12.82 26.41
CA ASN A 183 11.73 -11.64 27.10
C ASN A 183 10.79 -11.28 28.27
N ASP A 184 11.32 -11.11 29.47
CA ASP A 184 10.52 -10.81 30.66
C ASP A 184 10.21 -9.30 30.79
N ASP A 185 11.02 -8.41 30.22
CA ASP A 185 10.84 -6.95 30.30
C ASP A 185 9.81 -6.45 29.27
N THR A 186 9.81 -7.04 28.08
CA THR A 186 8.87 -6.73 26.99
C THR A 186 8.32 -8.03 26.40
N PRO A 187 7.49 -8.77 27.16
CA PRO A 187 7.01 -10.08 26.75
C PRO A 187 6.12 -9.97 25.50
N PHE A 188 6.15 -11.02 24.67
CA PHE A 188 5.23 -11.14 23.54
C PHE A 188 3.78 -11.03 24.00
N GLY A 189 2.98 -10.23 23.26
CA GLY A 189 1.56 -10.04 23.51
C GLY A 189 0.85 -9.39 22.35
N LEU A 190 -0.45 -9.20 22.52
CA LEU A 190 -1.27 -8.42 21.59
C LEU A 190 -1.71 -7.12 22.27
N ALA A 191 -1.35 -5.98 21.69
CA ALA A 191 -1.85 -4.66 22.07
C ALA A 191 -3.00 -4.28 21.13
N ALA A 192 -4.08 -3.69 21.65
CA ALA A 192 -5.23 -3.32 20.85
C ALA A 192 -5.79 -1.95 21.27
N THR A 193 -6.30 -1.19 20.29
CA THR A 193 -6.99 0.08 20.52
C THR A 193 -8.16 0.24 19.55
N GLY A 194 -9.16 1.03 19.98
CA GLY A 194 -10.21 1.52 19.08
C GLY A 194 -9.68 2.61 18.15
N THR A 195 -10.08 2.59 16.88
CA THR A 195 -9.63 3.55 15.86
C THR A 195 -10.74 3.88 14.88
N THR A 196 -10.39 4.50 13.75
CA THR A 196 -11.29 4.69 12.60
C THR A 196 -10.52 4.39 11.31
N PHE A 197 -11.12 3.66 10.38
CA PHE A 197 -10.55 3.39 9.08
C PHE A 197 -11.10 4.37 8.04
N GLY A 198 -10.26 5.32 7.61
CA GLY A 198 -10.62 6.45 6.76
C GLY A 198 -10.44 7.78 7.47
N SER A 199 -10.92 8.85 6.85
CA SER A 199 -10.94 10.20 7.43
C SER A 199 -12.26 10.89 7.17
N SER A 200 -12.54 11.95 7.95
CA SER A 200 -13.82 12.70 7.89
C SER A 200 -13.97 13.52 6.60
N ALA A 201 -12.88 13.81 5.88
CA ALA A 201 -12.87 14.58 4.64
C ALA A 201 -11.77 14.09 3.68
N GLY A 202 -11.95 14.33 2.39
CA GLY A 202 -11.04 13.87 1.35
C GLY A 202 -9.68 14.59 1.30
N ASP A 203 -9.53 15.69 2.03
CA ASP A 203 -8.29 16.45 2.20
C ASP A 203 -7.58 16.15 3.54
N LEU A 204 -8.11 15.21 4.31
CA LEU A 204 -7.52 14.71 5.55
C LEU A 204 -7.05 13.27 5.42
N VAL A 205 -6.12 12.86 6.27
CA VAL A 205 -5.67 11.49 6.48
C VAL A 205 -5.85 11.14 7.95
N GLY A 206 -6.52 10.02 8.22
CA GLY A 206 -6.64 9.48 9.57
C GLY A 206 -5.38 8.73 9.97
N LEU A 207 -4.88 8.96 11.18
CA LEU A 207 -3.69 8.30 11.69
C LEU A 207 -3.95 7.70 13.08
N GLU A 208 -3.46 6.49 13.27
CA GLU A 208 -3.22 5.88 14.58
C GLU A 208 -1.72 5.65 14.68
N VAL A 209 -1.08 6.05 15.78
CA VAL A 209 0.37 5.86 15.96
C VAL A 209 0.60 4.90 17.11
N TYR A 210 1.51 3.94 16.92
CA TYR A 210 1.89 2.95 17.93
C TYR A 210 3.39 2.96 18.19
N HIS A 211 3.79 3.06 19.48
CA HIS A 211 5.19 2.93 19.88
C HIS A 211 5.56 1.48 20.11
N GLY A 212 6.11 0.82 19.09
CA GLY A 212 6.37 -0.62 19.11
C GLY A 212 7.86 -1.02 19.20
N SER A 213 8.80 -0.09 19.41
CA SER A 213 10.22 -0.38 19.59
C SER A 213 10.50 -0.67 21.06
N THR A 214 10.91 -1.90 21.37
CA THR A 214 10.99 -2.42 22.75
C THR A 214 12.14 -1.86 23.57
N ASP A 215 13.19 -1.33 22.94
CA ASP A 215 14.39 -0.79 23.56
C ASP A 215 14.49 0.75 23.45
N ALA A 216 13.51 1.40 22.80
CA ALA A 216 13.47 2.84 22.71
C ALA A 216 12.84 3.45 23.98
N PRO A 217 13.37 4.59 24.49
CA PRO A 217 12.77 5.31 25.61
C PRO A 217 11.47 5.99 25.18
N ALA A 218 10.80 6.66 26.15
CA ALA A 218 9.74 7.59 25.81
C ALA A 218 10.25 8.67 24.83
N VAL A 219 9.45 8.97 23.79
CA VAL A 219 9.83 9.86 22.72
C VAL A 219 8.81 10.98 22.53
N ASP A 220 9.28 12.09 21.98
CA ASP A 220 8.45 13.13 21.38
C ASP A 220 8.47 12.94 19.87
N ILE A 221 7.31 12.99 19.23
CA ILE A 221 7.15 12.90 17.76
C ILE A 221 6.74 14.28 17.27
N TRP A 222 7.46 14.76 16.27
CA TRP A 222 7.26 16.07 15.64
C TRP A 222 6.79 15.89 14.20
N ALA A 223 5.89 16.76 13.77
CA ALA A 223 5.52 16.91 12.36
C ALA A 223 5.97 18.31 11.89
N GLY A 224 7.07 18.37 11.18
CA GLY A 224 7.78 19.62 10.93
C GLY A 224 8.20 20.29 12.25
N ASP A 225 7.89 21.58 12.43
CA ASP A 225 8.26 22.35 13.63
C ASP A 225 7.28 22.20 14.82
N ALA A 226 6.21 21.41 14.67
CA ALA A 226 5.17 21.24 15.68
C ALA A 226 5.24 19.87 16.36
N PRO A 227 5.18 19.80 17.71
CA PRO A 227 5.06 18.52 18.40
C PRO A 227 3.69 17.88 18.08
N LEU A 228 3.71 16.63 17.67
CA LEU A 228 2.51 15.82 17.41
C LEU A 228 2.16 14.98 18.63
N LEU A 229 3.13 14.29 19.19
CA LEU A 229 3.01 13.46 20.40
C LEU A 229 4.16 13.80 21.34
N THR A 230 3.90 13.75 22.65
CA THR A 230 4.93 13.98 23.67
C THR A 230 4.89 12.89 24.75
N ASP A 231 6.06 12.54 25.27
CA ASP A 231 6.22 11.51 26.31
C ASP A 231 5.58 10.15 25.93
N PHE A 232 5.71 9.80 24.64
CA PHE A 232 5.09 8.64 24.03
C PHE A 232 5.95 7.40 24.27
N SER A 233 5.45 6.46 25.07
CA SER A 233 6.21 5.33 25.60
C SER A 233 5.91 4.02 24.84
N TYR A 234 6.81 3.04 24.96
CA TYR A 234 6.58 1.70 24.42
C TYR A 234 5.22 1.14 24.87
N GLY A 235 4.45 0.65 23.89
CA GLY A 235 3.10 0.11 24.09
C GLY A 235 1.98 1.13 23.99
N ASP A 236 2.28 2.42 23.92
CA ASP A 236 1.27 3.48 23.78
C ASP A 236 0.71 3.55 22.35
N PHE A 237 -0.59 3.86 22.29
CA PHE A 237 -1.28 4.30 21.08
C PHE A 237 -1.61 5.79 21.19
N SER A 238 -1.51 6.53 20.07
CA SER A 238 -1.81 7.97 20.06
C SER A 238 -3.29 8.28 20.25
N GLY A 239 -4.16 7.30 19.97
CA GLY A 239 -5.53 7.54 19.62
C GLY A 239 -5.64 8.07 18.18
N PHE A 240 -6.84 7.91 17.60
CA PHE A 240 -7.09 8.35 16.23
C PHE A 240 -7.02 9.87 16.11
N VAL A 241 -6.21 10.36 15.18
CA VAL A 241 -6.05 11.78 14.83
C VAL A 241 -6.18 11.97 13.32
N GLU A 242 -6.61 13.15 12.91
CA GLU A 242 -6.66 13.53 11.49
C GLU A 242 -5.70 14.67 11.21
N VAL A 243 -4.93 14.54 10.13
CA VAL A 243 -3.99 15.55 9.65
C VAL A 243 -4.30 15.91 8.20
N PRO A 244 -3.97 17.12 7.72
CA PRO A 244 -4.07 17.44 6.29
C PRO A 244 -3.30 16.43 5.43
N ALA A 245 -3.82 16.10 4.25
CA ALA A 245 -3.16 15.24 3.27
C ALA A 245 -2.00 16.00 2.61
N ALA A 246 -0.87 16.05 3.30
CA ALA A 246 0.36 16.71 2.87
C ALA A 246 1.57 15.83 3.25
N ASP A 247 2.71 16.10 2.65
CA ASP A 247 3.96 15.41 3.02
C ASP A 247 4.57 16.09 4.24
N TYR A 248 5.03 15.27 5.20
CA TYR A 248 5.62 15.74 6.45
C TYR A 248 7.02 15.19 6.65
N THR A 249 7.86 16.00 7.30
CA THR A 249 9.06 15.50 7.97
C THR A 249 8.68 15.17 9.41
N LEU A 250 8.84 13.90 9.77
CA LEU A 250 8.62 13.42 11.13
C LEU A 250 9.95 13.39 11.87
N GLY A 251 10.06 14.14 12.95
CA GLY A 251 11.19 14.10 13.85
C GLY A 251 10.90 13.17 15.04
N VAL A 252 11.88 12.37 15.46
CA VAL A 252 11.81 11.53 16.66
C VAL A 252 12.89 12.02 17.62
N ALA A 253 12.48 12.42 18.82
CA ALA A 253 13.37 12.88 19.89
C ALA A 253 13.13 12.07 21.18
N PRO A 254 14.13 11.84 22.04
CA PRO A 254 13.86 11.49 23.42
C PRO A 254 12.98 12.56 24.08
N ALA A 255 12.10 12.19 25.01
CA ALA A 255 11.20 13.14 25.65
C ALA A 255 11.92 14.39 26.16
N GLY A 256 11.58 15.56 25.60
CA GLY A 256 12.20 16.85 25.91
C GLY A 256 13.61 17.05 25.36
N GLY A 257 14.09 16.20 24.45
CA GLY A 257 15.41 16.27 23.82
C GLY A 257 15.39 16.76 22.37
N ASP A 258 16.57 16.74 21.74
CA ASP A 258 16.75 17.04 20.32
C ASP A 258 16.43 15.79 19.44
N TRP A 259 16.11 16.01 18.18
CA TRP A 259 15.84 14.92 17.25
C TRP A 259 17.06 13.99 17.08
N ILE A 260 16.80 12.70 17.21
CA ILE A 260 17.80 11.62 17.01
C ILE A 260 17.57 10.85 15.71
N ALA A 261 16.37 10.98 15.13
CA ALA A 261 16.03 10.41 13.85
C ALA A 261 14.95 11.28 13.17
N ALA A 262 14.93 11.25 11.85
CA ALA A 262 13.87 11.90 11.08
C ALA A 262 13.46 11.03 9.88
N PHE A 263 12.19 11.14 9.45
CA PHE A 263 11.60 10.35 8.40
C PHE A 263 10.70 11.21 7.52
N THR A 264 10.55 10.82 6.26
CA THR A 264 9.53 11.41 5.38
C THR A 264 8.23 10.62 5.49
N ALA A 265 7.12 11.30 5.73
CA ALA A 265 5.77 10.73 5.68
C ALA A 265 5.02 11.31 4.48
N PRO A 266 4.93 10.57 3.34
CA PRO A 266 4.31 11.06 2.12
C PRO A 266 2.78 10.84 2.19
N LEU A 267 2.06 11.70 2.90
CA LEU A 267 0.62 11.60 3.11
C LEU A 267 -0.22 12.34 2.05
N SER A 268 0.40 13.10 1.15
CA SER A 268 -0.32 13.90 0.14
C SER A 268 -1.19 13.06 -0.82
N GLY A 269 -0.83 11.79 -1.03
CA GLY A 269 -1.59 10.84 -1.86
C GLY A 269 -2.66 10.04 -1.11
N LEU A 270 -2.82 10.19 0.21
CA LEU A 270 -3.68 9.36 1.05
C LEU A 270 -4.97 10.04 1.51
N GLY A 271 -5.32 11.20 0.94
CA GLY A 271 -6.52 11.94 1.33
C GLY A 271 -7.79 11.10 1.27
N GLY A 272 -8.61 11.18 2.31
CA GLY A 272 -9.80 10.35 2.52
C GLY A 272 -9.53 9.00 3.17
N GLY A 273 -8.26 8.58 3.24
CA GLY A 273 -7.81 7.30 3.81
C GLY A 273 -7.33 7.40 5.25
N SER A 274 -6.78 6.28 5.74
CA SER A 274 -6.09 6.22 7.04
C SER A 274 -4.90 5.26 6.98
N ALA A 275 -4.01 5.41 7.96
CA ALA A 275 -2.88 4.52 8.16
C ALA A 275 -2.58 4.33 9.64
N VAL A 276 -2.03 3.18 10.00
CA VAL A 276 -1.43 2.94 11.31
C VAL A 276 0.07 3.08 11.17
N VAL A 277 0.63 4.12 11.80
CA VAL A 277 2.08 4.36 11.83
C VAL A 277 2.66 3.69 13.06
N PHE A 278 3.69 2.88 12.90
CA PHE A 278 4.29 2.18 14.04
C PHE A 278 5.81 2.19 14.00
N ALA A 279 6.39 2.41 15.18
CA ALA A 279 7.82 2.24 15.41
C ALA A 279 8.13 0.75 15.50
N SER A 280 9.18 0.31 14.84
CA SER A 280 9.53 -1.10 14.70
C SER A 280 11.04 -1.30 14.68
N GLY A 281 11.52 -2.40 15.25
CA GLY A 281 12.93 -2.72 15.36
C GLY A 281 13.60 -2.11 16.58
N PHE A 282 14.93 -2.22 16.64
CA PHE A 282 15.73 -1.85 17.81
C PHE A 282 16.53 -0.56 17.59
N LEU A 283 16.37 0.37 18.53
CA LEU A 283 17.11 1.64 18.52
C LEU A 283 18.60 1.44 18.83
N SER A 284 18.94 0.39 19.61
CA SER A 284 20.32 0.00 19.91
C SER A 284 21.19 -0.33 18.71
N GLY A 285 20.60 -0.52 17.53
CA GLY A 285 21.28 -0.91 16.30
C GLY A 285 21.36 -2.41 16.09
N ASP A 286 20.72 -3.20 16.96
CA ASP A 286 20.54 -4.64 16.75
C ASP A 286 19.60 -4.91 15.57
N ASP A 287 19.66 -6.11 15.00
CA ASP A 287 18.77 -6.53 13.92
C ASP A 287 17.47 -7.11 14.48
N PRO A 288 16.31 -6.69 14.00
CA PRO A 288 16.04 -5.73 12.92
C PRO A 288 16.20 -4.27 13.37
N ALA A 289 16.89 -3.46 12.53
CA ALA A 289 17.14 -2.06 12.82
C ALA A 289 15.84 -1.24 12.95
N PHE A 290 15.89 -0.21 13.77
CA PHE A 290 14.81 0.74 13.99
C PHE A 290 14.33 1.41 12.70
N GLY A 291 13.02 1.60 12.59
CA GLY A 291 12.39 2.35 11.52
C GLY A 291 10.92 2.65 11.84
N LEU A 292 10.35 3.59 11.09
CA LEU A 292 8.92 3.86 11.10
C LEU A 292 8.26 3.21 9.90
N TYR A 293 7.10 2.63 10.12
CA TYR A 293 6.30 1.92 9.12
C TYR A 293 4.86 2.40 9.16
N ALA A 294 4.19 2.38 8.01
CA ALA A 294 2.77 2.71 7.89
C ALA A 294 2.01 1.53 7.28
N ALA A 295 1.04 0.98 8.02
CA ALA A 295 0.11 -0.01 7.52
C ALA A 295 -1.13 0.69 6.97
N LEU A 296 -1.43 0.46 5.69
CA LEU A 296 -2.62 0.98 5.01
C LEU A 296 -3.80 0.03 5.18
N ASN A 297 -5.02 0.52 4.94
CA ASN A 297 -6.25 -0.25 5.13
C ASN A 297 -6.36 -1.51 4.25
N ASP A 298 -5.59 -1.59 3.17
CA ASP A 298 -5.53 -2.77 2.28
C ASP A 298 -4.51 -3.82 2.72
N GLY A 299 -3.80 -3.59 3.84
CA GLY A 299 -2.76 -4.46 4.37
C GLY A 299 -1.36 -4.16 3.85
N THR A 300 -1.20 -3.20 2.93
CA THR A 300 0.12 -2.77 2.48
C THR A 300 0.88 -2.10 3.62
N VAL A 301 2.12 -2.52 3.86
CA VAL A 301 3.02 -1.87 4.82
C VAL A 301 4.14 -1.16 4.09
N LEU A 302 4.28 0.13 4.34
CA LEU A 302 5.31 1.00 3.75
C LEU A 302 6.33 1.38 4.84
N GLY A 303 7.62 1.14 4.58
CA GLY A 303 8.68 1.73 5.39
C GLY A 303 8.81 3.22 5.06
N LEU A 304 8.79 4.07 6.08
CA LEU A 304 8.99 5.50 5.89
C LEU A 304 10.49 5.78 5.64
N PRO A 305 10.84 6.52 4.57
CA PRO A 305 12.24 6.83 4.27
C PRO A 305 12.89 7.62 5.41
N ALA A 306 14.00 7.09 5.94
CA ALA A 306 14.81 7.80 6.92
C ALA A 306 15.58 8.93 6.24
N LEU A 307 15.64 10.09 6.91
CA LEU A 307 16.44 11.22 6.51
C LEU A 307 17.81 11.17 7.22
N VAL A 308 18.82 11.67 6.58
CA VAL A 308 20.13 11.89 7.18
C VAL A 308 20.36 13.37 7.39
N GLN A 309 21.12 13.72 8.41
CA GLN A 309 21.55 15.11 8.58
C GLN A 309 22.63 15.44 7.53
N ASP A 310 22.51 16.64 6.95
CA ASP A 310 23.57 17.21 6.15
C ASP A 310 24.70 17.79 7.04
N CYS A 311 25.71 18.36 6.44
CA CYS A 311 26.81 18.95 7.19
C CYS A 311 26.46 20.23 7.97
N ALA A 312 25.28 20.81 7.75
CA ALA A 312 24.74 21.94 8.50
C ALA A 312 23.78 21.49 9.63
N ASP A 313 23.77 20.18 9.96
CA ASP A 313 22.88 19.55 10.94
C ASP A 313 21.37 19.67 10.59
N VAL A 314 21.05 19.83 9.29
CA VAL A 314 19.67 19.88 8.81
C VAL A 314 19.23 18.48 8.35
N TRP A 315 18.14 17.95 8.90
CA TRP A 315 17.58 16.67 8.49
C TRP A 315 16.99 16.73 7.08
N GLY A 316 17.53 15.89 6.18
CA GLY A 316 17.13 15.88 4.77
C GLY A 316 17.59 17.11 3.99
N GLY A 317 18.51 17.89 4.55
CA GLY A 317 19.17 19.01 3.87
C GLY A 317 20.09 18.54 2.74
N ASP A 318 20.52 19.45 1.90
CA ASP A 318 21.35 19.23 0.73
C ASP A 318 22.75 19.87 0.84
N ALA A 319 23.06 20.47 1.99
CA ALA A 319 24.38 21.04 2.26
C ALA A 319 25.46 19.96 2.20
N VAL A 320 26.50 20.19 1.43
CA VAL A 320 27.61 19.26 1.25
C VAL A 320 28.91 19.87 1.76
N VAL A 321 29.79 19.01 2.24
CA VAL A 321 31.14 19.44 2.64
C VAL A 321 31.97 19.67 1.39
N ASP A 322 32.55 20.86 1.26
CA ASP A 322 33.48 21.14 0.18
C ASP A 322 34.84 20.46 0.39
N CYS A 323 35.75 20.61 -0.54
CA CYS A 323 37.04 19.94 -0.47
C CYS A 323 37.98 20.53 0.61
N ASN A 324 37.67 21.65 1.24
CA ASN A 324 38.37 22.19 2.42
C ASN A 324 37.83 21.63 3.72
N GLY A 325 36.67 20.96 3.67
CA GLY A 325 35.95 20.48 4.87
C GLY A 325 34.92 21.50 5.40
N ASP A 326 34.66 22.56 4.66
CA ASP A 326 33.68 23.59 5.04
C ASP A 326 32.28 23.15 4.57
N CYS A 327 31.29 23.20 5.46
CA CYS A 327 29.92 22.90 5.11
C CYS A 327 29.34 23.99 4.21
N ASP A 328 28.68 23.57 3.11
CA ASP A 328 28.10 24.44 2.08
C ASP A 328 29.12 25.44 1.50
N GLY A 329 30.41 25.05 1.54
CA GLY A 329 31.48 25.80 0.92
C GLY A 329 31.48 25.66 -0.60
N ASP A 330 32.13 26.56 -1.28
CA ASP A 330 32.23 26.66 -2.75
C ASP A 330 33.60 26.22 -3.31
N ALA A 331 34.50 25.74 -2.45
CA ALA A 331 35.80 25.25 -2.87
C ALA A 331 35.69 23.96 -3.67
N LEU A 332 36.15 24.01 -4.92
CA LEU A 332 36.23 22.87 -5.82
C LEU A 332 37.64 22.33 -5.92
N VAL A 333 37.77 21.05 -6.14
CA VAL A 333 39.06 20.41 -6.46
C VAL A 333 39.41 20.79 -7.90
N ASP A 334 40.57 21.41 -8.13
CA ASP A 334 41.05 21.67 -9.46
C ASP A 334 41.51 20.39 -10.19
N CYS A 335 41.87 20.48 -11.44
CA CYS A 335 42.32 19.33 -12.22
C CYS A 335 43.64 18.74 -11.73
N ALA A 336 44.42 19.44 -10.92
CA ALA A 336 45.63 18.96 -10.28
C ALA A 336 45.37 18.25 -8.93
N GLY A 337 44.08 18.17 -8.50
CA GLY A 337 43.68 17.58 -7.23
C GLY A 337 43.87 18.52 -6.03
N VAL A 338 44.05 19.82 -6.25
CA VAL A 338 44.23 20.82 -5.20
C VAL A 338 42.87 21.48 -4.90
N CYS A 339 42.46 21.44 -3.63
CA CYS A 339 41.25 22.13 -3.22
C CYS A 339 41.41 23.64 -3.30
N GLY A 340 40.44 24.33 -3.94
CA GLY A 340 40.49 25.77 -4.15
C GLY A 340 41.65 26.19 -5.07
N GLY A 341 42.25 25.29 -5.82
CA GLY A 341 43.31 25.58 -6.76
C GLY A 341 42.80 26.23 -8.05
N ASP A 342 43.70 26.83 -8.78
CA ASP A 342 43.43 27.58 -10.02
C ASP A 342 43.75 26.78 -11.29
N ALA A 343 44.22 25.53 -11.17
CA ALA A 343 44.58 24.70 -12.31
C ALA A 343 43.35 24.35 -13.15
N VAL A 344 43.40 24.68 -14.43
CA VAL A 344 42.33 24.42 -15.39
C VAL A 344 42.75 23.38 -16.42
N VAL A 345 41.81 22.63 -16.94
CA VAL A 345 42.05 21.69 -18.02
C VAL A 345 42.13 22.49 -19.32
N ASP A 346 43.23 22.35 -20.07
CA ASP A 346 43.33 22.92 -21.39
C ASP A 346 42.47 22.21 -22.44
N CYS A 347 42.40 22.73 -23.65
CA CYS A 347 41.57 22.14 -24.69
C CYS A 347 42.02 20.74 -25.17
N ASN A 348 43.25 20.29 -24.86
CA ASN A 348 43.69 18.94 -25.08
C ASN A 348 43.41 17.97 -23.91
N GLY A 349 42.77 18.45 -22.85
CA GLY A 349 42.44 17.68 -21.67
C GLY A 349 43.59 17.55 -20.67
N GLN A 350 44.64 18.35 -20.81
CA GLN A 350 45.79 18.35 -19.91
C GLN A 350 45.54 19.41 -18.78
N CYS A 351 45.71 18.94 -17.55
CA CYS A 351 45.61 19.86 -16.40
C CYS A 351 46.77 20.83 -16.39
N ASP A 352 46.50 22.10 -16.20
CA ASP A 352 47.44 23.24 -16.22
C ASP A 352 48.27 23.29 -17.51
N GLY A 353 47.70 22.75 -18.59
CA GLY A 353 48.27 22.80 -19.92
C GLY A 353 48.23 24.20 -20.54
N SER A 354 48.93 24.37 -21.63
CA SER A 354 49.02 25.65 -22.32
C SER A 354 48.28 25.70 -23.64
N SER A 355 47.61 24.62 -24.00
CA SER A 355 46.85 24.52 -25.23
C SER A 355 45.59 25.40 -25.17
N VAL A 356 45.43 26.18 -26.18
CA VAL A 356 44.30 27.12 -26.30
C VAL A 356 43.50 26.82 -27.56
N VAL A 357 42.20 27.06 -27.52
CA VAL A 357 41.37 26.99 -28.71
C VAL A 357 41.64 28.24 -29.58
N ASP A 358 41.76 28.04 -30.88
CA ASP A 358 41.87 29.10 -31.86
C ASP A 358 40.48 29.77 -32.10
N ALA A 359 40.46 30.75 -33.03
CA ALA A 359 39.23 31.48 -33.37
C ALA A 359 38.13 30.54 -33.93
N CYS A 360 38.49 29.38 -34.44
CA CYS A 360 37.59 28.36 -34.99
C CYS A 360 37.17 27.28 -33.98
N GLY A 361 37.64 27.34 -32.72
CA GLY A 361 37.35 26.35 -31.69
C GLY A 361 38.22 25.12 -31.78
N GLU A 362 39.27 25.11 -32.63
CA GLU A 362 40.22 24.00 -32.72
C GLU A 362 41.34 24.16 -31.68
N CYS A 363 41.59 23.07 -30.94
CA CYS A 363 42.63 23.08 -29.93
C CYS A 363 44.04 23.13 -30.60
N ASP A 364 44.86 24.09 -30.14
CA ASP A 364 46.19 24.43 -30.73
C ASP A 364 46.12 24.77 -32.22
N GLY A 365 44.99 25.18 -32.72
CA GLY A 365 44.81 25.75 -34.03
C GLY A 365 45.58 27.08 -34.17
N SER A 366 45.66 27.58 -35.36
CA SER A 366 46.40 28.83 -35.67
C SER A 366 45.54 29.94 -36.23
N GLU A 367 44.24 29.69 -36.35
CA GLU A 367 43.32 30.69 -36.91
C GLU A 367 43.00 31.79 -35.89
N THR A 368 43.15 33.03 -36.34
CA THR A 368 42.94 34.19 -35.47
C THR A 368 41.70 34.98 -35.85
N ASP A 369 41.11 34.68 -36.99
CA ASP A 369 39.92 35.36 -37.51
C ASP A 369 38.73 34.38 -37.57
N PRO A 370 37.67 34.62 -36.78
CA PRO A 370 36.51 33.75 -36.79
C PRO A 370 35.79 33.64 -38.15
N ASP A 371 35.98 34.64 -39.01
CA ASP A 371 35.40 34.65 -40.37
C ASP A 371 36.05 33.59 -41.29
N ASN A 372 37.26 33.12 -40.95
CA ASN A 372 37.96 32.07 -41.69
C ASN A 372 37.62 30.65 -41.22
N CYS A 373 36.76 30.52 -40.22
CA CYS A 373 36.43 29.23 -39.62
C CYS A 373 35.44 28.40 -40.43
N PHE A 374 34.85 29.01 -41.40
CA PHE A 374 33.84 28.36 -42.22
C PHE A 374 34.37 28.07 -43.63
N ASP A 375 34.21 26.84 -44.07
CA ASP A 375 34.33 26.55 -45.50
C ASP A 375 33.27 27.33 -46.28
N THR A 376 33.58 27.69 -47.51
CA THR A 376 32.67 28.41 -48.41
C THR A 376 31.29 27.74 -48.40
N ASN A 377 30.23 28.51 -48.15
CA ASN A 377 28.83 28.09 -48.14
C ASN A 377 28.48 27.10 -46.99
N THR A 378 28.84 27.42 -45.76
CA THR A 378 28.51 26.62 -44.56
C THR A 378 27.21 27.10 -43.92
N ILE A 379 26.41 26.13 -43.43
CA ILE A 379 25.23 26.40 -42.61
C ILE A 379 25.45 25.72 -41.24
N TRP A 380 25.14 26.45 -40.12
CA TRP A 380 25.18 25.92 -38.77
C TRP A 380 24.00 26.44 -37.95
N ILE A 381 23.79 25.84 -36.77
CA ILE A 381 22.70 26.22 -35.86
C ILE A 381 23.24 26.63 -34.49
N GLU A 382 22.62 27.64 -33.89
CA GLU A 382 22.93 28.13 -32.56
C GLU A 382 21.66 28.40 -31.78
N TRP A 383 21.68 28.22 -30.45
CA TRP A 383 20.63 28.69 -29.57
C TRP A 383 20.76 30.17 -29.28
N ASN A 384 19.67 30.90 -29.45
CA ASN A 384 19.67 32.33 -29.08
C ASN A 384 19.16 32.51 -27.63
N GLU A 385 19.32 33.69 -27.08
CA GLU A 385 18.93 34.06 -25.71
C GLU A 385 17.39 33.88 -25.44
N ALA A 386 16.58 33.91 -26.48
CA ALA A 386 15.13 33.71 -26.40
C ALA A 386 14.72 32.22 -26.42
N GLY A 387 15.68 31.30 -26.47
CA GLY A 387 15.41 29.84 -26.49
C GLY A 387 14.95 29.31 -27.85
N ASN A 388 15.22 30.06 -28.96
CA ASN A 388 14.98 29.59 -30.31
C ASN A 388 16.31 29.16 -30.97
N LEU A 389 16.19 28.32 -32.03
CA LEU A 389 17.34 27.96 -32.87
C LEU A 389 17.50 28.97 -34.00
N ASP A 390 18.63 29.66 -34.05
CA ASP A 390 19.03 30.45 -35.19
C ASP A 390 19.78 29.55 -36.19
N VAL A 391 19.40 29.61 -37.46
CA VAL A 391 20.12 28.98 -38.55
C VAL A 391 20.97 30.04 -39.25
N ASN A 392 22.24 29.92 -39.07
CA ASN A 392 23.23 30.83 -39.60
C ASN A 392 23.85 30.28 -40.89
N MET A 393 24.30 31.17 -41.77
CA MET A 393 24.96 30.81 -43.02
C MET A 393 26.13 31.74 -43.27
N TYR A 394 27.24 31.14 -43.63
CA TYR A 394 28.35 31.84 -44.29
C TYR A 394 28.35 31.49 -45.78
N ASN A 395 28.35 32.50 -46.69
CA ASN A 395 28.37 32.29 -48.11
C ASN A 395 29.23 33.38 -48.77
N GLU A 396 30.09 32.96 -49.70
CA GLU A 396 30.90 33.87 -50.54
C GLU A 396 30.16 34.31 -51.78
N ASP A 397 29.31 33.41 -52.31
CA ASP A 397 28.51 33.68 -53.50
C ASP A 397 27.04 33.95 -53.12
N ALA A 398 26.32 34.66 -54.00
CA ALA A 398 24.90 34.94 -53.80
C ALA A 398 24.09 33.62 -53.77
N VAL A 399 23.32 33.43 -52.73
CA VAL A 399 22.47 32.25 -52.52
C VAL A 399 21.03 32.58 -52.89
N ALA A 400 20.45 31.83 -53.82
CA ALA A 400 19.07 32.01 -54.27
C ALA A 400 18.06 31.12 -53.49
N GLY A 401 18.55 30.13 -52.74
CA GLY A 401 17.72 29.27 -51.92
C GLY A 401 18.54 28.34 -51.06
N PHE A 402 17.95 27.87 -49.96
CA PHE A 402 18.55 26.90 -49.08
C PHE A 402 17.51 25.89 -48.59
N GLN A 403 17.93 24.69 -48.31
CA GLN A 403 17.13 23.67 -47.65
C GLN A 403 18.00 22.87 -46.72
N PHE A 404 17.44 22.54 -45.54
CA PHE A 404 18.06 21.65 -44.58
C PHE A 404 17.04 20.74 -43.92
N ASN A 405 17.50 19.65 -43.35
CA ASN A 405 16.68 18.74 -42.57
C ASN A 405 17.31 18.57 -41.16
N LEU A 406 16.46 18.68 -40.13
CA LEU A 406 16.85 18.32 -38.77
C LEU A 406 16.42 16.89 -38.46
N THR A 407 17.29 16.12 -37.81
CA THR A 407 16.96 14.75 -37.39
C THR A 407 16.31 14.76 -36.00
N ASN A 408 15.24 13.98 -35.83
CA ASN A 408 14.52 13.81 -34.54
C ASN A 408 13.86 15.07 -33.97
N VAL A 409 13.66 16.13 -34.76
CA VAL A 409 13.01 17.39 -34.36
C VAL A 409 12.00 17.83 -35.41
N ASN A 410 10.80 18.16 -34.99
CA ASN A 410 9.78 18.77 -35.85
C ASN A 410 9.85 20.30 -35.72
N LEU A 411 9.95 20.99 -36.85
CA LEU A 411 9.92 22.43 -36.91
C LEU A 411 8.48 22.93 -36.83
N SER A 412 8.17 23.78 -35.85
CA SER A 412 6.84 24.40 -35.68
C SER A 412 6.67 25.67 -36.52
N GLY A 413 7.77 26.23 -37.04
CA GLY A 413 7.79 27.42 -37.87
C GLY A 413 9.21 27.92 -38.09
N ALA A 414 9.40 28.81 -39.07
CA ALA A 414 10.61 29.57 -39.28
C ALA A 414 10.23 30.99 -39.68
N ALA A 415 10.93 31.99 -39.19
CA ALA A 415 10.65 33.36 -39.52
C ALA A 415 11.91 34.25 -39.22
N GLY A 416 11.99 35.38 -39.85
CA GLY A 416 12.98 36.41 -39.57
C GLY A 416 14.35 36.18 -40.20
N GLY A 417 15.35 36.90 -39.71
CA GLY A 417 16.72 36.86 -40.14
C GLY A 417 17.00 37.56 -41.49
N SER A 418 18.28 37.61 -41.87
CA SER A 418 18.76 38.25 -43.08
C SER A 418 18.12 37.67 -44.37
N ALA A 419 17.70 36.40 -44.35
CA ALA A 419 17.02 35.79 -45.48
C ALA A 419 15.65 36.46 -45.78
N VAL A 420 14.85 36.73 -44.75
CA VAL A 420 13.56 37.44 -44.91
C VAL A 420 13.80 38.89 -45.34
N ASP A 421 14.80 39.56 -44.79
CA ASP A 421 15.18 40.91 -45.12
C ASP A 421 15.65 41.02 -46.59
N ALA A 422 16.28 39.95 -47.10
CA ALA A 422 16.68 39.82 -48.50
C ALA A 422 15.54 39.35 -49.44
N GLY A 423 14.30 39.24 -48.94
CA GLY A 423 13.13 38.88 -49.74
C GLY A 423 12.91 37.37 -49.95
N PHE A 424 13.50 36.54 -49.13
CA PHE A 424 13.23 35.09 -49.16
C PHE A 424 11.89 34.76 -48.51
N THR A 425 11.21 33.81 -49.13
CA THR A 425 10.09 33.15 -48.49
C THR A 425 10.63 31.94 -47.74
N VAL A 426 10.44 31.96 -46.43
CA VAL A 426 10.90 30.88 -45.53
C VAL A 426 9.67 30.05 -45.07
N SER A 427 9.78 28.74 -45.13
CA SER A 427 8.73 27.83 -44.70
C SER A 427 9.30 26.56 -44.06
N THR A 428 8.48 25.88 -43.29
CA THR A 428 8.83 24.60 -42.64
C THR A 428 7.79 23.54 -42.91
N ALA A 429 8.23 22.27 -43.05
CA ALA A 429 7.35 21.13 -43.17
C ALA A 429 7.99 19.91 -42.46
N GLY A 430 7.41 19.53 -41.32
CA GLY A 430 7.97 18.45 -40.49
C GLY A 430 9.38 18.78 -40.00
N THR A 431 10.37 18.04 -40.46
CA THR A 431 11.79 18.23 -40.14
C THR A 431 12.56 19.16 -41.10
N THR A 432 11.90 19.60 -42.17
CA THR A 432 12.54 20.37 -43.25
C THR A 432 12.32 21.88 -43.12
N GLY A 433 13.41 22.68 -43.16
CA GLY A 433 13.38 24.10 -43.40
C GLY A 433 13.75 24.43 -44.83
N LEU A 434 13.00 25.34 -45.45
CA LEU A 434 13.19 25.79 -46.83
C LEU A 434 13.12 27.29 -46.92
N GLY A 435 14.08 27.90 -47.58
CA GLY A 435 14.06 29.33 -47.95
C GLY A 435 14.40 29.52 -49.43
N PHE A 436 13.63 30.35 -50.11
CA PHE A 436 13.88 30.68 -51.53
C PHE A 436 13.43 32.08 -51.89
N SER A 437 14.09 32.65 -52.87
CA SER A 437 13.77 33.98 -53.42
C SER A 437 13.38 33.84 -54.91
N PHE A 438 12.24 34.41 -55.29
CA PHE A 438 11.80 34.48 -56.69
C PHE A 438 12.43 35.67 -57.42
N ALA A 439 13.03 36.60 -56.69
CA ALA A 439 13.58 37.85 -57.27
C ALA A 439 15.10 37.79 -57.52
N GLY A 440 15.73 36.66 -57.18
CA GLY A 440 17.19 36.56 -57.23
C GLY A 440 17.82 37.48 -56.22
N GLY A 441 17.71 37.11 -54.94
CA GLY A 441 18.36 37.82 -53.83
C GLY A 441 19.80 37.52 -53.71
#